data_189a0c493f4b7c2f39dda5be9228bd58
#
_entry.id   189a0c493f4b7c2f39dda5be9228bd58
#
_cell.length_a   1.000
_cell.length_b   1.000
_cell.length_c   1.000
_cell.angle_alpha   90.00
_cell.angle_beta   90.00
_cell.angle_gamma   90.00
#
_symmetry.space_group_name_H-M   'P 1'
#
loop_
_entity.id
_entity.type
_entity.pdbx_description
1 polymer ?
#
loop_
_entity_poly.entity_id
_entity_poly.type
_entity_poly.pdbx_seq_one_letter_code
_entity_poly.pdbx_strand_id
1 'polypeptide(L)'
;MTTKLPKILVTGATGQVGGKTIDFLLKNKDIEIVAAVRSPKKAVPFTEKGIATVILDFNDDSTHLPAFEGIDRLFMVTGYTVHMLRQSKVLCDNAKKAGIKHVVHLGACGPDDATVGHWVWHQLVERYIEWCGFSFTHLRPQDFMQNLLSYGSEKSANDGVINAYVDDACMSWVDVDDVAQVAAVTLGDPEKHNGKTYRLSSDAKTFEEIAELMTTIVGKPFRYEPLSPEIFLQKMKDAGAEMAYMTCVYEHWIRHANGTIPGASDTFDNFFKITGKKPTKIVDFIEKHKAELDY
;
A
#
# COMPACT_ATOMS: atom_id res chain seq x y z
N MET A 1 -23.32 26.82 16.41
CA MET A 1 -23.16 26.25 15.04
C MET A 1 -22.40 24.95 15.18
N THR A 2 -23.06 23.82 14.93
CA THR A 2 -22.34 22.53 14.88
C THR A 2 -21.42 22.57 13.68
N THR A 3 -20.11 22.61 13.89
CA THR A 3 -19.12 22.49 12.82
C THR A 3 -19.31 21.13 12.17
N LYS A 4 -19.61 21.11 10.86
CA LYS A 4 -19.72 19.89 10.08
C LYS A 4 -18.38 19.15 10.15
N LEU A 5 -18.40 17.86 10.52
CA LEU A 5 -17.20 17.04 10.56
C LEU A 5 -16.62 16.86 9.14
N PRO A 6 -15.30 16.90 8.98
CA PRO A 6 -14.67 16.63 7.69
C PRO A 6 -14.91 15.17 7.29
N LYS A 7 -15.27 14.98 6.01
CA LYS A 7 -15.61 13.69 5.44
C LYS A 7 -14.44 13.14 4.61
N ILE A 8 -14.01 11.92 4.93
CA ILE A 8 -12.87 11.25 4.31
C ILE A 8 -13.36 10.09 3.44
N LEU A 9 -13.03 10.12 2.17
CA LEU A 9 -13.26 8.99 1.26
C LEU A 9 -12.00 8.12 1.20
N VAL A 10 -12.17 6.82 1.39
CA VAL A 10 -11.09 5.83 1.31
C VAL A 10 -11.31 4.96 0.07
N THR A 11 -10.45 5.10 -0.95
CA THR A 11 -10.39 4.15 -2.06
C THR A 11 -9.59 2.91 -1.68
N GLY A 12 -9.73 1.81 -2.42
CA GLY A 12 -9.10 0.55 -2.03
C GLY A 12 -9.58 0.02 -0.68
N ALA A 13 -10.78 0.41 -0.21
CA ALA A 13 -11.32 0.08 1.11
C ALA A 13 -11.37 -1.43 1.41
N THR A 14 -11.54 -2.28 0.39
CA THR A 14 -11.55 -3.74 0.54
C THR A 14 -10.14 -4.38 0.48
N GLY A 15 -9.11 -3.58 0.26
CA GLY A 15 -7.72 -4.02 0.25
C GLY A 15 -7.07 -3.95 1.64
N GLN A 16 -5.86 -4.44 1.75
CA GLN A 16 -5.13 -4.50 3.02
C GLN A 16 -4.93 -3.11 3.63
N VAL A 17 -4.28 -2.18 2.92
CA VAL A 17 -3.99 -0.83 3.47
C VAL A 17 -5.26 -0.01 3.65
N GLY A 18 -6.17 0.02 2.66
CA GLY A 18 -7.40 0.82 2.74
C GLY A 18 -8.33 0.38 3.88
N GLY A 19 -8.52 -0.94 4.04
CA GLY A 19 -9.32 -1.50 5.14
C GLY A 19 -8.75 -1.17 6.51
N LYS A 20 -7.45 -1.35 6.70
CA LYS A 20 -6.76 -1.00 7.95
C LYS A 20 -6.77 0.51 8.21
N THR A 21 -6.65 1.34 7.17
CA THR A 21 -6.79 2.80 7.32
C THR A 21 -8.16 3.17 7.87
N ILE A 22 -9.22 2.54 7.38
CA ILE A 22 -10.59 2.74 7.92
C ILE A 22 -10.62 2.34 9.41
N ASP A 23 -10.07 1.18 9.79
CA ASP A 23 -10.06 0.72 11.18
C ASP A 23 -9.33 1.71 12.12
N PHE A 24 -8.26 2.36 11.65
CA PHE A 24 -7.58 3.41 12.40
C PHE A 24 -8.36 4.73 12.44
N LEU A 25 -8.98 5.14 11.33
CA LEU A 25 -9.78 6.37 11.24
C LEU A 25 -11.01 6.30 12.15
N LEU A 26 -11.63 5.12 12.33
CA LEU A 26 -12.79 4.91 13.22
C LEU A 26 -12.52 5.26 14.67
N LYS A 27 -11.24 5.32 15.09
CA LYS A 27 -10.84 5.73 16.44
C LYS A 27 -10.96 7.26 16.64
N ASN A 28 -10.99 8.02 15.56
CA ASN A 28 -11.18 9.47 15.58
C ASN A 28 -12.68 9.80 15.44
N LYS A 29 -13.25 10.49 16.43
CA LYS A 29 -14.67 10.86 16.46
C LYS A 29 -14.97 12.20 15.79
N ASP A 30 -13.92 12.94 15.39
CA ASP A 30 -14.03 14.26 14.77
C ASP A 30 -14.02 14.21 13.23
N ILE A 31 -14.26 13.04 12.65
CA ILE A 31 -14.31 12.81 11.21
C ILE A 31 -15.45 11.86 10.82
N GLU A 32 -15.93 11.98 9.59
CA GLU A 32 -16.80 11.00 8.94
C GLU A 32 -16.03 10.20 7.91
N ILE A 33 -16.33 8.91 7.80
CA ILE A 33 -15.63 7.99 6.90
C ILE A 33 -16.60 7.45 5.86
N VAL A 34 -16.15 7.43 4.61
CA VAL A 34 -16.87 6.82 3.48
C VAL A 34 -15.94 5.80 2.82
N ALA A 35 -16.38 4.56 2.73
CA ALA A 35 -15.66 3.51 2.03
C ALA A 35 -16.07 3.48 0.55
N ALA A 36 -15.11 3.70 -0.36
CA ALA A 36 -15.33 3.54 -1.78
C ALA A 36 -15.21 2.07 -2.19
N VAL A 37 -16.24 1.56 -2.84
CA VAL A 37 -16.31 0.16 -3.29
C VAL A 37 -16.76 0.09 -4.76
N ARG A 38 -16.34 -0.96 -5.49
CA ARG A 38 -16.66 -1.10 -6.91
C ARG A 38 -18.03 -1.72 -7.17
N SER A 39 -18.70 -2.28 -6.15
CA SER A 39 -20.02 -2.90 -6.32
C SER A 39 -20.79 -2.94 -5.00
N PRO A 40 -22.14 -3.02 -5.04
CA PRO A 40 -22.97 -3.12 -3.84
C PRO A 40 -22.62 -4.35 -2.98
N LYS A 41 -22.24 -5.48 -3.58
CA LYS A 41 -21.80 -6.67 -2.84
C LYS A 41 -20.60 -6.38 -1.94
N LYS A 42 -19.66 -5.52 -2.40
CA LYS A 42 -18.47 -5.12 -1.64
C LYS A 42 -18.77 -4.09 -0.55
N ALA A 43 -19.97 -3.47 -0.56
CA ALA A 43 -20.39 -2.52 0.46
C ALA A 43 -20.85 -3.22 1.75
N VAL A 44 -21.40 -4.43 1.66
CA VAL A 44 -22.05 -5.14 2.78
C VAL A 44 -21.19 -5.15 4.07
N PRO A 45 -19.89 -5.55 4.05
CA PRO A 45 -19.09 -5.61 5.27
C PRO A 45 -18.89 -4.24 5.96
N PHE A 46 -19.01 -3.14 5.20
CA PHE A 46 -18.89 -1.79 5.74
C PHE A 46 -20.21 -1.29 6.31
N THR A 47 -21.31 -1.52 5.61
CA THR A 47 -22.65 -1.10 6.07
C THR A 47 -23.06 -1.84 7.35
N GLU A 48 -22.70 -3.11 7.51
CA GLU A 48 -22.89 -3.89 8.74
C GLU A 48 -22.14 -3.29 9.95
N LYS A 49 -21.00 -2.61 9.68
CA LYS A 49 -20.24 -1.86 10.68
C LYS A 49 -20.72 -0.40 10.86
N GLY A 50 -21.79 0.00 10.18
CA GLY A 50 -22.29 1.38 10.22
C GLY A 50 -21.43 2.39 9.45
N ILE A 51 -20.55 1.94 8.54
CA ILE A 51 -19.70 2.80 7.72
C ILE A 51 -20.44 3.14 6.43
N ALA A 52 -20.50 4.43 6.10
CA ALA A 52 -21.06 4.88 4.83
C ALA A 52 -20.25 4.35 3.64
N THR A 53 -20.94 4.02 2.55
CA THR A 53 -20.30 3.51 1.34
C THR A 53 -20.77 4.26 0.10
N VAL A 54 -19.89 4.34 -0.89
CA VAL A 54 -20.22 4.86 -2.23
C VAL A 54 -19.66 3.94 -3.31
N ILE A 55 -20.31 3.91 -4.45
CA ILE A 55 -19.77 3.22 -5.64
C ILE A 55 -18.78 4.15 -6.31
N LEU A 56 -17.54 3.64 -6.49
CA LEU A 56 -16.49 4.31 -7.23
C LEU A 56 -15.66 3.27 -7.98
N ASP A 57 -15.62 3.39 -9.30
CA ASP A 57 -14.81 2.56 -10.19
C ASP A 57 -13.88 3.46 -11.00
N PHE A 58 -12.58 3.23 -10.92
CA PHE A 58 -11.58 3.99 -11.68
C PHE A 58 -11.69 3.81 -13.20
N ASN A 59 -12.40 2.77 -13.66
CA ASN A 59 -12.69 2.54 -15.08
C ASN A 59 -14.00 3.19 -15.55
N ASP A 60 -14.85 3.64 -14.62
CA ASP A 60 -16.13 4.28 -14.93
C ASP A 60 -16.15 5.70 -14.36
N ASP A 61 -15.76 6.64 -15.19
CA ASP A 61 -15.64 8.07 -14.83
C ASP A 61 -16.98 8.66 -14.34
N SER A 62 -18.13 8.07 -14.73
CA SER A 62 -19.48 8.52 -14.31
C SER A 62 -19.72 8.32 -12.81
N THR A 63 -18.97 7.40 -12.17
CA THR A 63 -19.09 7.12 -10.74
C THR A 63 -18.34 8.13 -9.86
N HIS A 64 -17.41 8.90 -10.42
CA HIS A 64 -16.49 9.72 -9.65
C HIS A 64 -17.18 10.91 -8.96
N LEU A 65 -17.86 11.77 -9.73
CA LEU A 65 -18.51 12.96 -9.17
C LEU A 65 -19.55 12.63 -8.10
N PRO A 66 -20.46 11.63 -8.30
CA PRO A 66 -21.36 11.21 -7.24
C PRO A 66 -20.63 10.71 -5.98
N ALA A 67 -19.52 9.97 -6.15
CA ALA A 67 -18.74 9.47 -5.02
C ALA A 67 -18.03 10.58 -4.23
N PHE A 68 -17.74 11.70 -4.86
CA PHE A 68 -17.04 12.84 -4.24
C PHE A 68 -17.96 13.87 -3.61
N GLU A 69 -19.27 13.70 -3.69
CA GLU A 69 -20.22 14.66 -3.13
C GLU A 69 -20.03 14.82 -1.62
N GLY A 70 -19.70 16.06 -1.22
CA GLY A 70 -19.49 16.43 0.18
C GLY A 70 -18.23 15.83 0.83
N ILE A 71 -17.31 15.26 0.06
CA ILE A 71 -16.01 14.75 0.54
C ILE A 71 -15.00 15.90 0.66
N ASP A 72 -14.32 15.97 1.81
CA ASP A 72 -13.28 16.95 2.08
C ASP A 72 -11.88 16.42 1.80
N ARG A 73 -11.63 15.12 2.09
CA ARG A 73 -10.31 14.47 2.00
C ARG A 73 -10.41 13.12 1.32
N LEU A 74 -9.39 12.78 0.54
CA LEU A 74 -9.31 11.53 -0.21
C LEU A 74 -8.09 10.72 0.20
N PHE A 75 -8.27 9.46 0.61
CA PHE A 75 -7.20 8.47 0.60
C PHE A 75 -7.19 7.76 -0.76
N MET A 76 -6.17 8.02 -1.55
CA MET A 76 -6.06 7.51 -2.92
C MET A 76 -5.14 6.30 -2.97
N VAL A 77 -5.75 5.13 -3.17
CA VAL A 77 -5.07 3.85 -3.42
C VAL A 77 -5.38 3.43 -4.85
N THR A 78 -4.35 3.25 -5.67
CA THR A 78 -4.47 2.85 -7.08
C THR A 78 -4.53 1.33 -7.24
N GLY A 79 -4.90 0.86 -8.44
CA GLY A 79 -4.84 -0.56 -8.81
C GLY A 79 -3.51 -0.94 -9.44
N TYR A 80 -3.27 -2.24 -9.55
CA TYR A 80 -2.12 -2.82 -10.26
C TYR A 80 -2.43 -2.97 -11.75
N THR A 81 -2.31 -1.90 -12.52
CA THR A 81 -2.63 -1.88 -13.96
C THR A 81 -1.85 -0.81 -14.68
N VAL A 82 -1.53 -1.02 -15.95
CA VAL A 82 -0.91 -0.01 -16.83
C VAL A 82 -1.83 1.21 -17.07
N HIS A 83 -3.13 1.06 -16.81
CA HIS A 83 -4.09 2.16 -16.90
C HIS A 83 -4.01 3.14 -15.73
N MET A 84 -3.19 2.87 -14.72
CA MET A 84 -3.08 3.64 -13.48
C MET A 84 -2.90 5.14 -13.73
N LEU A 85 -2.05 5.54 -14.68
CA LEU A 85 -1.81 6.95 -14.98
C LEU A 85 -3.08 7.66 -15.49
N ARG A 86 -3.78 7.06 -16.46
CA ARG A 86 -5.05 7.60 -16.97
C ARG A 86 -6.11 7.65 -15.87
N GLN A 87 -6.27 6.56 -15.16
CA GLN A 87 -7.24 6.43 -14.06
C GLN A 87 -6.99 7.50 -12.99
N SER A 88 -5.74 7.66 -12.56
CA SER A 88 -5.35 8.64 -11.54
C SER A 88 -5.57 10.07 -12.02
N LYS A 89 -5.24 10.35 -13.28
CA LYS A 89 -5.48 11.67 -13.86
C LYS A 89 -6.97 12.03 -13.83
N VAL A 90 -7.84 11.17 -14.34
CA VAL A 90 -9.29 11.44 -14.40
C VAL A 90 -9.89 11.52 -13.00
N LEU A 91 -9.43 10.67 -12.06
CA LEU A 91 -9.86 10.73 -10.67
C LEU A 91 -9.50 12.08 -10.03
N CYS A 92 -8.26 12.55 -10.20
CA CYS A 92 -7.80 13.84 -9.66
C CYS A 92 -8.57 15.02 -10.27
N ASP A 93 -8.81 15.01 -11.59
CA ASP A 93 -9.59 16.05 -12.26
C ASP A 93 -11.01 16.15 -11.67
N ASN A 94 -11.67 15.02 -11.46
CA ASN A 94 -13.02 14.98 -10.89
C ASN A 94 -13.01 15.31 -9.39
N ALA A 95 -12.00 14.87 -8.64
CA ALA A 95 -11.81 15.26 -7.25
C ALA A 95 -11.65 16.79 -7.10
N LYS A 96 -10.88 17.40 -8.00
CA LYS A 96 -10.71 18.86 -8.03
C LYS A 96 -12.03 19.58 -8.34
N LYS A 97 -12.78 19.11 -9.35
CA LYS A 97 -14.11 19.66 -9.70
C LYS A 97 -15.09 19.56 -8.52
N ALA A 98 -15.05 18.47 -7.77
CA ALA A 98 -15.91 18.25 -6.61
C ALA A 98 -15.49 19.06 -5.37
N GLY A 99 -14.31 19.70 -5.38
CA GLY A 99 -13.82 20.56 -4.30
C GLY A 99 -13.12 19.82 -3.17
N ILE A 100 -12.62 18.60 -3.42
CA ILE A 100 -11.76 17.89 -2.46
C ILE A 100 -10.53 18.76 -2.18
N LYS A 101 -10.16 18.87 -0.90
CA LYS A 101 -9.12 19.79 -0.44
C LYS A 101 -7.77 19.11 -0.22
N HIS A 102 -7.78 17.87 0.27
CA HIS A 102 -6.57 17.15 0.64
C HIS A 102 -6.57 15.73 0.09
N VAL A 103 -5.44 15.30 -0.46
CA VAL A 103 -5.22 13.94 -0.98
C VAL A 103 -4.04 13.30 -0.26
N VAL A 104 -4.29 12.17 0.40
CA VAL A 104 -3.21 11.28 0.84
C VAL A 104 -3.09 10.17 -0.20
N HIS A 105 -1.94 10.08 -0.86
CA HIS A 105 -1.70 9.09 -1.92
C HIS A 105 -0.84 7.95 -1.39
N LEU A 106 -1.31 6.72 -1.56
CA LEU A 106 -0.50 5.53 -1.35
C LEU A 106 0.31 5.28 -2.62
N GLY A 107 1.54 5.71 -2.61
CA GLY A 107 2.52 5.52 -3.68
C GLY A 107 3.31 4.22 -3.53
N ALA A 108 4.50 4.20 -4.10
CA ALA A 108 5.47 3.12 -3.99
C ALA A 108 6.82 3.67 -3.52
N CYS A 109 7.66 2.78 -3.03
CA CYS A 109 9.02 3.09 -2.57
C CYS A 109 9.87 3.73 -3.69
N GLY A 110 11.03 4.18 -3.29
CA GLY A 110 12.03 4.73 -4.18
C GLY A 110 12.29 6.23 -3.97
N PRO A 111 13.54 6.65 -4.19
CA PRO A 111 13.91 8.07 -4.26
C PRO A 111 13.31 8.72 -5.52
N ASP A 112 13.36 10.05 -5.60
CA ASP A 112 12.73 10.81 -6.70
C ASP A 112 13.35 10.53 -8.10
N ASP A 113 14.57 10.01 -8.13
CA ASP A 113 15.30 9.61 -9.33
C ASP A 113 15.18 8.11 -9.66
N ALA A 114 14.32 7.38 -8.95
CA ALA A 114 14.10 5.96 -9.22
C ALA A 114 13.56 5.74 -10.64
N THR A 115 14.01 4.65 -11.27
CA THR A 115 13.65 4.29 -12.65
C THR A 115 12.95 2.94 -12.78
N VAL A 116 12.51 2.35 -11.67
CA VAL A 116 11.66 1.15 -11.68
C VAL A 116 10.27 1.52 -12.20
N GLY A 117 9.78 0.84 -13.23
CA GLY A 117 8.62 1.27 -14.02
C GLY A 117 7.41 1.68 -13.19
N HIS A 118 6.87 0.78 -12.35
CA HIS A 118 5.68 1.11 -11.55
C HIS A 118 5.94 2.15 -10.45
N TRP A 119 7.18 2.33 -9.97
CA TRP A 119 7.53 3.42 -9.06
C TRP A 119 7.49 4.78 -9.75
N VAL A 120 8.01 4.84 -11.00
CA VAL A 120 7.92 6.03 -11.85
C VAL A 120 6.46 6.44 -12.08
N TRP A 121 5.57 5.48 -12.33
CA TRP A 121 4.14 5.79 -12.50
C TRP A 121 3.55 6.42 -11.23
N HIS A 122 3.87 5.91 -10.05
CA HIS A 122 3.44 6.52 -8.79
C HIS A 122 3.99 7.94 -8.63
N GLN A 123 5.26 8.18 -8.98
CA GLN A 123 5.85 9.52 -8.93
C GLN A 123 5.18 10.49 -9.91
N LEU A 124 4.80 10.04 -11.11
CA LEU A 124 4.02 10.85 -12.05
C LEU A 124 2.63 11.18 -11.50
N VAL A 125 1.98 10.24 -10.81
CA VAL A 125 0.71 10.48 -10.11
C VAL A 125 0.89 11.52 -9.00
N GLU A 126 1.96 11.43 -8.21
CA GLU A 126 2.31 12.43 -7.20
C GLU A 126 2.44 13.84 -7.81
N ARG A 127 3.23 13.98 -8.88
CA ARG A 127 3.39 15.26 -9.58
C ARG A 127 2.06 15.79 -10.13
N TYR A 128 1.17 14.89 -10.58
CA TYR A 128 -0.14 15.30 -11.05
C TYR A 128 -1.06 15.79 -9.92
N ILE A 129 -1.05 15.13 -8.76
CA ILE A 129 -1.77 15.56 -7.55
C ILE A 129 -1.31 16.97 -7.14
N GLU A 130 0.00 17.20 -7.11
CA GLU A 130 0.60 18.50 -6.80
C GLU A 130 0.21 19.56 -7.84
N TRP A 131 0.29 19.23 -9.12
CA TRP A 131 -0.08 20.13 -10.21
C TRP A 131 -1.57 20.53 -10.17
N CYS A 132 -2.45 19.64 -9.74
CA CYS A 132 -3.87 19.95 -9.50
C CYS A 132 -4.07 20.97 -8.35
N GLY A 133 -3.04 21.25 -7.54
CA GLY A 133 -3.09 22.22 -6.45
C GLY A 133 -3.85 21.72 -5.22
N PHE A 134 -3.89 20.42 -4.98
CA PHE A 134 -4.35 19.87 -3.71
C PHE A 134 -3.36 20.16 -2.58
N SER A 135 -3.87 20.32 -1.35
CA SER A 135 -3.07 19.94 -0.19
C SER A 135 -2.82 18.42 -0.27
N PHE A 136 -1.59 17.96 -0.04
CA PHE A 136 -1.28 16.56 -0.27
C PHE A 136 -0.30 15.97 0.75
N THR A 137 -0.35 14.63 0.87
CA THR A 137 0.68 13.82 1.52
C THR A 137 0.92 12.57 0.67
N HIS A 138 2.17 12.29 0.34
CA HIS A 138 2.55 11.07 -0.37
C HIS A 138 3.17 10.06 0.60
N LEU A 139 2.65 8.84 0.62
CA LEU A 139 3.18 7.72 1.38
C LEU A 139 3.89 6.78 0.43
N ARG A 140 5.18 6.55 0.64
CA ARG A 140 6.01 5.65 -0.19
C ARG A 140 6.48 4.46 0.66
N PRO A 141 5.62 3.43 0.82
CA PRO A 141 6.01 2.21 1.56
C PRO A 141 7.01 1.39 0.76
N GLN A 142 7.90 0.71 1.47
CA GLN A 142 8.72 -0.37 0.96
C GLN A 142 7.91 -1.69 0.94
N ASP A 143 8.57 -2.84 0.80
CA ASP A 143 7.91 -4.12 0.69
C ASP A 143 7.07 -4.46 1.94
N PHE A 144 5.86 -4.96 1.71
CA PHE A 144 4.96 -5.26 2.81
C PHE A 144 5.32 -6.57 3.49
N MET A 145 5.43 -6.56 4.81
CA MET A 145 5.63 -7.77 5.61
C MET A 145 4.54 -8.82 5.37
N GLN A 146 3.32 -8.40 5.00
CA GLN A 146 2.23 -9.29 4.65
C GLN A 146 2.54 -10.20 3.45
N ASN A 147 3.47 -9.79 2.59
CA ASN A 147 3.96 -10.63 1.50
C ASN A 147 4.71 -11.88 2.02
N LEU A 148 5.16 -11.89 3.27
CA LEU A 148 5.72 -13.08 3.93
C LEU A 148 4.66 -14.13 4.28
N LEU A 149 3.39 -13.73 4.40
CA LEU A 149 2.28 -14.65 4.63
C LEU A 149 1.73 -15.20 3.32
N SER A 150 1.44 -14.30 2.37
CA SER A 150 0.92 -14.65 1.05
C SER A 150 1.22 -13.58 0.02
N TYR A 151 1.48 -13.99 -1.21
CA TYR A 151 1.56 -13.11 -2.36
C TYR A 151 0.43 -13.45 -3.35
N GLY A 152 -0.54 -12.54 -3.47
CA GLY A 152 -1.78 -12.83 -4.19
C GLY A 152 -2.61 -13.91 -3.50
N SER A 153 -2.86 -15.03 -4.16
CA SER A 153 -3.59 -16.18 -3.62
C SER A 153 -2.69 -17.30 -3.09
N GLU A 154 -1.36 -17.18 -3.27
CA GLU A 154 -0.41 -18.23 -2.88
C GLU A 154 0.21 -17.91 -1.52
N LYS A 155 0.40 -18.94 -0.68
CA LYS A 155 1.22 -18.82 0.53
C LYS A 155 2.67 -18.56 0.12
N SER A 156 3.34 -17.67 0.84
CA SER A 156 4.75 -17.33 0.56
C SER A 156 5.71 -18.41 1.06
N ALA A 157 5.29 -19.19 2.06
CA ALA A 157 6.02 -20.37 2.52
C ALA A 157 5.15 -21.62 2.34
N ASN A 158 5.63 -22.60 1.59
CA ASN A 158 5.00 -23.92 1.42
C ASN A 158 5.89 -24.98 2.08
N ASP A 159 5.35 -25.72 3.05
CA ASP A 159 6.08 -26.75 3.79
C ASP A 159 7.45 -26.24 4.31
N GLY A 160 7.48 -25.01 4.82
CA GLY A 160 8.68 -24.35 5.32
C GLY A 160 9.65 -23.82 4.25
N VAL A 161 9.32 -23.91 2.96
CA VAL A 161 10.16 -23.35 1.88
C VAL A 161 9.63 -21.97 1.48
N ILE A 162 10.47 -20.95 1.64
CA ILE A 162 10.19 -19.59 1.19
C ILE A 162 10.84 -19.41 -0.18
N ASN A 163 10.01 -19.07 -1.18
CA ASN A 163 10.49 -18.74 -2.51
C ASN A 163 10.34 -17.24 -2.80
N ALA A 164 11.41 -16.61 -3.24
CA ALA A 164 11.38 -15.23 -3.75
C ALA A 164 12.34 -15.09 -4.95
N TYR A 165 12.27 -13.95 -5.62
CA TYR A 165 12.92 -13.72 -6.92
C TYR A 165 14.03 -12.67 -6.83
N VAL A 166 14.69 -12.55 -5.68
CA VAL A 166 15.61 -11.45 -5.34
C VAL A 166 17.00 -11.91 -4.99
N ASP A 167 17.30 -13.20 -5.20
CA ASP A 167 18.57 -13.83 -4.81
C ASP A 167 18.87 -13.55 -3.32
N ASP A 168 20.07 -13.10 -2.96
CA ASP A 168 20.49 -12.78 -1.60
C ASP A 168 20.27 -11.30 -1.19
N ALA A 169 19.47 -10.56 -1.97
CA ALA A 169 19.26 -9.14 -1.73
C ALA A 169 18.66 -8.85 -0.34
N CYS A 170 19.27 -7.89 0.35
CA CYS A 170 18.68 -7.30 1.54
C CYS A 170 17.61 -6.29 1.14
N MET A 171 16.39 -6.49 1.61
CA MET A 171 15.24 -5.65 1.30
C MET A 171 14.71 -4.95 2.55
N SER A 172 14.09 -3.79 2.35
CA SER A 172 13.41 -3.06 3.40
C SER A 172 11.94 -3.45 3.50
N TRP A 173 11.44 -3.55 4.73
CA TRP A 173 10.12 -4.06 5.04
C TRP A 173 9.31 -3.08 5.88
N VAL A 174 7.99 -3.09 5.68
CA VAL A 174 7.02 -2.31 6.46
C VAL A 174 5.74 -3.12 6.72
N ASP A 175 5.18 -3.03 7.94
CA ASP A 175 3.86 -3.60 8.23
C ASP A 175 2.76 -2.72 7.62
N VAL A 176 1.78 -3.34 6.97
CA VAL A 176 0.57 -2.66 6.46
C VAL A 176 -0.16 -1.91 7.57
N ASP A 177 -0.19 -2.42 8.80
CA ASP A 177 -0.81 -1.72 9.94
C ASP A 177 -0.10 -0.39 10.22
N ASP A 178 1.24 -0.34 10.10
CA ASP A 178 2.02 0.90 10.29
C ASP A 178 1.73 1.91 9.16
N VAL A 179 1.69 1.46 7.91
CA VAL A 179 1.34 2.33 6.77
C VAL A 179 -0.07 2.89 6.92
N ALA A 180 -1.03 2.04 7.29
CA ALA A 180 -2.42 2.44 7.51
C ALA A 180 -2.59 3.43 8.67
N GLN A 181 -1.81 3.26 9.74
CA GLN A 181 -1.81 4.20 10.86
C GLN A 181 -1.25 5.57 10.43
N VAL A 182 -0.15 5.59 9.66
CA VAL A 182 0.38 6.86 9.09
C VAL A 182 -0.66 7.51 8.17
N ALA A 183 -1.32 6.74 7.30
CA ALA A 183 -2.38 7.26 6.45
C ALA A 183 -3.51 7.89 7.26
N ALA A 184 -3.96 7.23 8.33
CA ALA A 184 -5.02 7.75 9.19
C ALA A 184 -4.61 9.04 9.93
N VAL A 185 -3.36 9.14 10.41
CA VAL A 185 -2.85 10.36 11.07
C VAL A 185 -2.77 11.50 10.07
N THR A 186 -2.24 11.28 8.86
CA THR A 186 -2.06 12.32 7.85
C THR A 186 -3.40 12.79 7.27
N LEU A 187 -4.39 11.89 7.15
CA LEU A 187 -5.77 12.24 6.82
C LEU A 187 -6.46 13.02 7.95
N GLY A 188 -6.13 12.73 9.21
CA GLY A 188 -6.69 13.40 10.39
C GLY A 188 -6.19 14.84 10.56
N ASP A 189 -4.93 15.11 10.21
CA ASP A 189 -4.28 16.42 10.37
C ASP A 189 -3.60 16.87 9.07
N PRO A 190 -4.39 17.28 8.05
CA PRO A 190 -3.87 17.65 6.75
C PRO A 190 -2.96 18.90 6.78
N GLU A 191 -3.14 19.82 7.73
CA GLU A 191 -2.33 21.04 7.80
C GLU A 191 -0.88 20.72 8.18
N LYS A 192 -0.70 19.85 9.17
CA LYS A 192 0.62 19.42 9.64
C LYS A 192 1.39 18.61 8.57
N HIS A 193 0.67 17.88 7.75
CA HIS A 193 1.24 16.91 6.80
C HIS A 193 1.19 17.38 5.33
N ASN A 194 0.70 18.60 5.07
CA ASN A 194 0.64 19.16 3.73
C ASN A 194 2.05 19.29 3.10
N GLY A 195 2.16 18.92 1.83
CA GLY A 195 3.40 19.02 1.05
C GLY A 195 4.48 18.02 1.48
N LYS A 196 4.12 16.96 2.19
CA LYS A 196 5.07 15.96 2.69
C LYS A 196 5.04 14.67 1.88
N THR A 197 6.23 14.11 1.68
CA THR A 197 6.43 12.76 1.17
C THR A 197 7.12 11.94 2.25
N TYR A 198 6.53 10.81 2.64
CA TYR A 198 7.03 9.94 3.69
C TYR A 198 7.40 8.57 3.12
N ARG A 199 8.70 8.27 3.08
CA ARG A 199 9.19 6.91 2.83
C ARG A 199 8.98 6.08 4.10
N LEU A 200 8.41 4.89 3.96
CA LEU A 200 8.02 4.04 5.09
C LEU A 200 8.67 2.66 4.97
N SER A 201 9.60 2.39 5.84
CA SER A 201 10.17 1.07 6.12
C SER A 201 10.70 1.08 7.55
N SER A 202 10.64 -0.06 8.19
CA SER A 202 10.99 -0.18 9.60
C SER A 202 12.13 -1.16 9.85
N ASP A 203 12.35 -2.10 8.95
CA ASP A 203 13.36 -3.15 9.10
C ASP A 203 14.00 -3.46 7.73
N ALA A 204 15.20 -4.06 7.76
CA ALA A 204 15.89 -4.51 6.55
C ALA A 204 16.45 -5.93 6.80
N LYS A 205 16.08 -6.89 5.94
CA LYS A 205 16.44 -8.29 6.04
C LYS A 205 16.54 -8.95 4.68
N THR A 206 17.42 -9.94 4.59
CA THR A 206 17.40 -10.94 3.50
C THR A 206 16.33 -12.00 3.79
N PHE A 207 15.91 -12.73 2.77
CA PHE A 207 15.00 -13.86 2.97
C PHE A 207 15.61 -15.00 3.78
N GLU A 208 16.94 -15.18 3.74
CA GLU A 208 17.65 -16.15 4.59
C GLU A 208 17.50 -15.77 6.07
N GLU A 209 17.79 -14.51 6.45
CA GLU A 209 17.59 -14.03 7.83
C GLU A 209 16.13 -14.16 8.29
N ILE A 210 15.17 -13.96 7.37
CA ILE A 210 13.73 -14.14 7.66
C ILE A 210 13.42 -15.61 7.92
N ALA A 211 13.96 -16.54 7.13
CA ALA A 211 13.78 -17.97 7.31
C ALA A 211 14.35 -18.45 8.66
N GLU A 212 15.53 -17.95 9.06
CA GLU A 212 16.11 -18.22 10.39
C GLU A 212 15.22 -17.71 11.53
N LEU A 213 14.68 -16.49 11.41
CA LEU A 213 13.74 -15.94 12.40
C LEU A 213 12.45 -16.77 12.46
N MET A 214 11.88 -17.14 11.30
CA MET A 214 10.69 -18.00 11.27
C MET A 214 10.97 -19.36 11.91
N THR A 215 12.11 -19.98 11.62
CA THR A 215 12.51 -21.24 12.24
C THR A 215 12.55 -21.12 13.76
N THR A 216 13.18 -20.07 14.27
CA THR A 216 13.32 -19.85 15.72
C THR A 216 11.97 -19.57 16.39
N ILE A 217 11.14 -18.73 15.80
CA ILE A 217 9.89 -18.25 16.41
C ILE A 217 8.78 -19.28 16.26
N VAL A 218 8.60 -19.84 15.07
CA VAL A 218 7.54 -20.85 14.81
C VAL A 218 7.89 -22.19 15.45
N GLY A 219 9.18 -22.51 15.51
CA GLY A 219 9.68 -23.79 16.08
C GLY A 219 9.61 -24.94 15.08
N LYS A 220 9.54 -24.66 13.79
CA LYS A 220 9.60 -25.60 12.67
C LYS A 220 10.65 -25.13 11.67
N PRO A 221 11.28 -26.02 10.89
CA PRO A 221 12.34 -25.62 9.96
C PRO A 221 11.78 -24.79 8.81
N PHE A 222 12.30 -23.59 8.60
CA PHE A 222 12.11 -22.79 7.40
C PHE A 222 13.46 -22.64 6.69
N ARG A 223 13.40 -22.57 5.36
CA ARG A 223 14.56 -22.30 4.52
C ARG A 223 14.17 -21.43 3.34
N TYR A 224 15.10 -20.64 2.88
CA TYR A 224 14.96 -19.85 1.67
C TYR A 224 15.49 -20.60 0.46
N GLU A 225 14.74 -20.65 -0.61
CA GLU A 225 15.15 -21.16 -1.92
C GLU A 225 14.90 -20.08 -2.98
N PRO A 226 15.96 -19.35 -3.41
CA PRO A 226 15.81 -18.32 -4.43
C PRO A 226 15.34 -18.92 -5.76
N LEU A 227 14.41 -18.24 -6.42
CA LEU A 227 13.97 -18.56 -7.77
C LEU A 227 14.43 -17.46 -8.73
N SER A 228 14.69 -17.83 -9.98
CA SER A 228 15.01 -16.81 -10.97
C SER A 228 13.76 -15.96 -11.31
N PRO A 229 13.94 -14.65 -11.61
CA PRO A 229 12.84 -13.77 -11.97
C PRO A 229 12.03 -14.23 -13.19
N GLU A 230 12.61 -15.02 -14.10
CA GLU A 230 11.90 -15.60 -15.25
C GLU A 230 10.79 -16.56 -14.82
N ILE A 231 10.97 -17.27 -13.70
CA ILE A 231 9.95 -18.16 -13.13
C ILE A 231 8.72 -17.34 -12.70
N PHE A 232 8.94 -16.16 -12.08
CA PHE A 232 7.84 -15.23 -11.77
C PHE A 232 7.06 -14.84 -13.01
N LEU A 233 7.76 -14.41 -14.07
CA LEU A 233 7.11 -13.96 -15.31
C LEU A 233 6.26 -15.08 -15.93
N GLN A 234 6.78 -16.31 -15.95
CA GLN A 234 6.03 -17.47 -16.47
C GLN A 234 4.80 -17.79 -15.60
N LYS A 235 4.93 -17.79 -14.27
CA LYS A 235 3.80 -18.00 -13.36
C LYS A 235 2.70 -16.95 -13.56
N MET A 236 3.05 -15.68 -13.74
CA MET A 236 2.08 -14.61 -13.98
C MET A 236 1.37 -14.77 -15.32
N LYS A 237 2.08 -15.20 -16.34
CA LYS A 237 1.50 -15.52 -17.65
C LYS A 237 0.50 -16.68 -17.56
N ASP A 238 0.85 -17.75 -16.86
CA ASP A 238 0.00 -18.93 -16.68
C ASP A 238 -1.25 -18.61 -15.84
N ALA A 239 -1.12 -17.68 -14.90
CA ALA A 239 -2.24 -17.16 -14.10
C ALA A 239 -3.13 -16.16 -14.86
N GLY A 240 -2.83 -15.82 -16.12
CA GLY A 240 -3.59 -14.85 -16.91
C GLY A 240 -3.52 -13.42 -16.41
N ALA A 241 -2.43 -13.04 -15.72
CA ALA A 241 -2.24 -11.69 -15.20
C ALA A 241 -2.03 -10.68 -16.35
N GLU A 242 -2.20 -9.37 -16.03
CA GLU A 242 -1.91 -8.28 -16.96
C GLU A 242 -0.40 -8.19 -17.21
N MET A 243 0.08 -8.81 -18.26
CA MET A 243 1.51 -8.98 -18.52
C MET A 243 2.26 -7.67 -18.69
N ALA A 244 1.62 -6.61 -19.21
CA ALA A 244 2.26 -5.31 -19.34
C ALA A 244 2.62 -4.70 -17.97
N TYR A 245 1.79 -4.90 -16.93
CA TYR A 245 2.12 -4.53 -15.56
C TYR A 245 3.14 -5.52 -14.94
N MET A 246 2.94 -6.82 -15.13
CA MET A 246 3.82 -7.85 -14.57
C MET A 246 5.26 -7.75 -15.08
N THR A 247 5.47 -7.23 -16.30
CA THR A 247 6.82 -6.95 -16.80
C THR A 247 7.54 -5.90 -15.96
N CYS A 248 6.85 -4.86 -15.48
CA CYS A 248 7.46 -3.88 -14.58
C CYS A 248 7.82 -4.49 -13.21
N VAL A 249 7.02 -5.45 -12.72
CA VAL A 249 7.31 -6.19 -11.48
C VAL A 249 8.49 -7.13 -11.69
N TYR A 250 8.57 -7.80 -12.85
CA TYR A 250 9.70 -8.62 -13.22
C TYR A 250 11.03 -7.83 -13.27
N GLU A 251 11.02 -6.65 -13.90
CA GLU A 251 12.18 -5.74 -13.89
C GLU A 251 12.59 -5.32 -12.47
N HIS A 252 11.62 -5.11 -11.58
CA HIS A 252 11.86 -4.84 -10.17
C HIS A 252 12.62 -6.01 -9.51
N TRP A 253 12.19 -7.25 -9.72
CA TRP A 253 12.85 -8.43 -9.15
C TRP A 253 14.27 -8.61 -9.69
N ILE A 254 14.50 -8.46 -11.01
CA ILE A 254 15.83 -8.47 -11.61
C ILE A 254 16.76 -7.44 -10.96
N ARG A 255 16.25 -6.23 -10.75
CA ARG A 255 17.07 -5.16 -10.17
C ARG A 255 17.38 -5.38 -8.69
N HIS A 256 16.50 -6.03 -7.94
CA HIS A 256 16.81 -6.49 -6.59
C HIS A 256 17.88 -7.57 -6.62
N ALA A 257 17.71 -8.63 -7.40
CA ALA A 257 18.67 -9.72 -7.53
C ALA A 257 20.06 -9.22 -7.96
N ASN A 258 20.14 -8.20 -8.80
CA ASN A 258 21.42 -7.62 -9.27
C ASN A 258 21.96 -6.49 -8.35
N GLY A 259 21.31 -6.18 -7.23
CA GLY A 259 21.74 -5.11 -6.32
C GLY A 259 21.74 -3.70 -6.94
N THR A 260 20.89 -3.45 -7.96
CA THR A 260 20.87 -2.18 -8.70
C THR A 260 19.75 -1.22 -8.29
N ILE A 261 19.05 -1.51 -7.19
CA ILE A 261 18.03 -0.61 -6.62
C ILE A 261 18.68 0.26 -5.54
N PRO A 262 18.83 1.58 -5.76
CA PRO A 262 19.35 2.46 -4.73
C PRO A 262 18.44 2.49 -3.50
N GLY A 263 19.02 2.30 -2.31
CA GLY A 263 18.30 2.34 -1.05
C GLY A 263 17.31 1.17 -0.85
N ALA A 264 17.55 0.01 -1.47
CA ALA A 264 16.74 -1.19 -1.32
C ALA A 264 16.60 -1.65 0.14
N SER A 265 17.63 -1.40 0.96
CA SER A 265 17.68 -1.74 2.39
C SER A 265 17.56 -0.53 3.32
N ASP A 266 17.16 0.66 2.82
CA ASP A 266 17.01 1.85 3.64
C ASP A 266 15.84 1.69 4.63
N THR A 267 16.06 2.15 5.87
CA THR A 267 15.01 2.25 6.89
C THR A 267 14.78 3.71 7.30
N PHE A 268 13.57 4.04 7.72
CA PHE A 268 13.18 5.41 8.04
C PHE A 268 12.46 5.48 9.39
N ASP A 269 12.66 6.58 10.10
CA ASP A 269 12.00 6.86 11.38
C ASP A 269 10.67 7.64 11.25
N ASN A 270 10.16 7.77 10.01
CA ASN A 270 8.95 8.54 9.71
C ASN A 270 7.72 8.01 10.46
N PHE A 271 7.58 6.69 10.61
CA PHE A 271 6.49 6.14 11.42
C PHE A 271 6.52 6.67 12.86
N PHE A 272 7.68 6.60 13.50
CA PHE A 272 7.84 7.11 14.87
C PHE A 272 7.60 8.62 14.95
N LYS A 273 8.16 9.41 14.03
CA LYS A 273 7.99 10.87 13.99
C LYS A 273 6.53 11.30 13.83
N ILE A 274 5.73 10.51 13.09
CA ILE A 274 4.32 10.81 12.80
C ILE A 274 3.40 10.32 13.91
N THR A 275 3.64 9.11 14.41
CA THR A 275 2.70 8.43 15.33
C THR A 275 3.13 8.47 16.79
N GLY A 276 4.40 8.75 17.09
CA GLY A 276 5.01 8.64 18.42
C GLY A 276 5.19 7.20 18.91
N LYS A 277 4.94 6.19 18.05
CA LYS A 277 5.01 4.77 18.40
C LYS A 277 6.23 4.11 17.77
N LYS A 278 6.66 2.98 18.35
CA LYS A 278 7.68 2.15 17.72
C LYS A 278 7.07 1.43 16.49
N PRO A 279 7.76 1.40 15.35
CA PRO A 279 7.30 0.64 14.20
C PRO A 279 7.42 -0.86 14.44
N THR A 280 6.60 -1.63 13.75
CA THR A 280 6.66 -3.09 13.73
C THR A 280 7.98 -3.55 13.08
N LYS A 281 8.71 -4.47 13.73
CA LYS A 281 9.86 -5.15 13.18
C LYS A 281 9.47 -6.52 12.63
N ILE A 282 10.29 -7.11 11.76
CA ILE A 282 10.01 -8.44 11.19
C ILE A 282 9.86 -9.49 12.29
N VAL A 283 10.65 -9.42 13.37
CA VAL A 283 10.51 -10.32 14.51
C VAL A 283 9.13 -10.19 15.16
N ASP A 284 8.66 -8.97 15.40
CA ASP A 284 7.34 -8.71 16.01
C ASP A 284 6.21 -9.18 15.08
N PHE A 285 6.40 -8.99 13.77
CA PHE A 285 5.45 -9.44 12.74
C PHE A 285 5.33 -10.98 12.71
N ILE A 286 6.44 -11.69 12.71
CA ILE A 286 6.46 -13.16 12.71
C ILE A 286 5.81 -13.69 13.99
N GLU A 287 6.11 -13.11 15.15
CA GLU A 287 5.51 -13.44 16.43
C GLU A 287 3.97 -13.30 16.39
N LYS A 288 3.49 -12.17 15.88
CA LYS A 288 2.06 -11.85 15.72
C LYS A 288 1.33 -12.85 14.82
N HIS A 289 2.00 -13.30 13.76
CA HIS A 289 1.42 -14.16 12.72
C HIS A 289 1.89 -15.62 12.80
N LYS A 290 2.48 -16.02 13.93
CA LYS A 290 3.02 -17.37 14.16
C LYS A 290 2.04 -18.48 13.78
N ALA A 291 0.76 -18.35 14.14
CA ALA A 291 -0.26 -19.34 13.86
C ALA A 291 -0.61 -19.45 12.34
N GLU A 292 -0.42 -18.38 11.58
CA GLU A 292 -0.66 -18.36 10.13
C GLU A 292 0.52 -18.94 9.34
N LEU A 293 1.72 -18.85 9.92
CA LEU A 293 2.96 -19.39 9.39
C LEU A 293 3.17 -20.88 9.71
N ASP A 294 2.42 -21.40 10.67
CA ASP A 294 2.48 -22.83 11.04
C ASP A 294 1.90 -23.72 9.92
N TYR A 295 2.64 -24.79 9.52
CA TYR A 295 2.33 -25.69 8.40
C TYR A 295 2.37 -27.16 8.77
#